data_ee3ed90b76bbcf63a2827e92d354a496
#
_entry.id   ee3ed90b76bbcf63a2827e92d354a496
#
_cell.length_a   1.000
_cell.length_b   1.000
_cell.length_c   1.000
_cell.angle_alpha   90.00
_cell.angle_beta   90.00
_cell.angle_gamma   90.00
#
_symmetry.space_group_name_H-M   'P 1'
#
loop_
_entity.id
_entity.type
_entity.pdbx_description
1 polymer ?
#
loop_
_entity_poly.entity_id
_entity_poly.type
_entity_poly.pdbx_seq_one_letter_code
_entity_poly.pdbx_strand_id
1 'polypeptide(L)'
;MRQKIGLLGALLALFTPPLMAQEEIGDEEDTKTSVLLMPNAFSPNGDGINDIYKPKEGYQNIKEFHAYIYNRWGQKLFEWSDPATGWDGTYKGKPVKEGVYFCLVKAKGADGKTYQIKRDVNLLR
;
A
#
# COMPACT_ATOMS: atom_id res chain seq x y z
N MET A 1 25.04 -24.45 -51.26
CA MET A 1 24.65 -24.28 -50.84
C MET A 1 24.29 -24.19 -50.21
N ARG A 2 24.20 -24.24 -49.99
CA ARG A 2 23.71 -24.08 -49.27
C ARG A 2 23.35 -23.89 -48.46
N GLN A 3 23.19 -23.73 -48.06
CA GLN A 3 22.70 -23.43 -47.28
C GLN A 3 22.55 -23.26 -46.56
N LYS A 4 22.78 -23.18 -46.56
CA LYS A 4 22.44 -22.87 -45.85
C LYS A 4 22.23 -22.64 -45.13
N ILE A 5 22.70 -22.71 -45.33
CA ILE A 5 22.33 -22.24 -44.70
C ILE A 5 21.98 -22.04 -43.95
N GLY A 6 22.27 -22.05 -44.10
CA GLY A 6 21.76 -21.60 -43.54
C GLY A 6 21.60 -21.56 -42.86
N LEU A 7 21.71 -21.52 -42.60
CA LEU A 7 21.25 -21.18 -41.87
C LEU A 7 21.09 -21.05 -41.18
N LEU A 8 21.43 -21.06 -41.21
CA LEU A 8 20.99 -20.60 -40.50
C LEU A 8 20.76 -20.35 -39.83
N GLY A 9 21.10 -20.34 -39.91
CA GLY A 9 20.63 -19.72 -39.38
C GLY A 9 20.47 -19.61 -38.63
N ALA A 10 20.63 -19.65 -38.68
CA ALA A 10 20.14 -19.23 -37.99
C ALA A 10 20.00 -19.16 -37.25
N LEU A 11 20.13 -19.22 -37.03
CA LEU A 11 19.64 -18.86 -36.26
C LEU A 11 19.43 -18.67 -35.52
N LEU A 12 19.80 -18.68 -35.55
CA LEU A 12 19.29 -18.20 -34.85
C LEU A 12 19.02 -17.89 -34.11
N ALA A 13 19.37 -17.91 -34.33
CA ALA A 13 18.82 -17.39 -33.71
C ALA A 13 18.67 -17.11 -33.00
N LEU A 14 18.93 -17.11 -32.82
CA LEU A 14 18.42 -16.61 -32.13
C LEU A 14 18.30 -16.40 -31.45
N PHE A 15 18.54 -16.38 -31.25
CA PHE A 15 17.98 -15.92 -30.67
C PHE A 15 17.64 -15.60 -30.10
N THR A 16 17.93 -15.61 -30.01
CA THR A 16 17.30 -15.20 -29.46
C THR A 16 17.13 -14.89 -28.73
N PRO A 17 17.01 -14.77 -28.60
CA PRO A 17 16.63 -14.49 -27.89
C PRO A 17 16.41 -14.15 -27.24
N PRO A 18 16.38 -14.01 -27.29
CA PRO A 18 15.87 -13.61 -26.48
C PRO A 18 15.10 -13.81 -25.65
N LEU A 19 14.89 -13.72 -25.30
CA LEU A 19 13.89 -14.06 -24.80
C LEU A 19 13.72 -14.60 -23.46
N MET A 20 14.11 -15.20 -22.83
CA MET A 20 14.09 -15.95 -21.65
C MET A 20 14.25 -15.14 -20.43
N ALA A 21 14.78 -14.03 -20.52
CA ALA A 21 14.93 -13.09 -19.42
C ALA A 21 13.60 -12.60 -18.92
N GLN A 22 12.57 -12.74 -19.69
CA GLN A 22 11.28 -12.24 -19.28
C GLN A 22 10.72 -12.91 -18.05
N GLU A 23 11.07 -14.16 -17.86
CA GLU A 23 10.56 -14.87 -16.69
C GLU A 23 11.10 -14.30 -15.41
N GLU A 24 12.35 -13.91 -15.42
CA GLU A 24 12.94 -13.32 -14.24
C GLU A 24 12.32 -11.99 -13.92
N ILE A 25 11.98 -11.24 -14.94
CA ILE A 25 11.34 -9.95 -14.72
C ILE A 25 10.01 -10.14 -14.04
N GLY A 26 9.26 -11.17 -14.43
CA GLY A 26 7.99 -11.45 -13.79
C GLY A 26 8.15 -11.74 -12.31
N ASP A 27 9.17 -12.51 -11.95
CA ASP A 27 9.41 -12.82 -10.55
C ASP A 27 9.72 -11.57 -9.76
N GLU A 28 10.50 -10.66 -10.31
CA GLU A 28 10.82 -9.44 -9.63
C GLU A 28 9.58 -8.59 -9.39
N GLU A 29 8.69 -8.55 -10.35
CA GLU A 29 7.46 -7.79 -10.17
C GLU A 29 6.61 -8.38 -9.07
N ASP A 30 6.56 -9.70 -8.98
CA ASP A 30 5.79 -10.35 -7.91
C ASP A 30 6.31 -9.95 -6.55
N THR A 31 7.63 -9.87 -6.40
CA THR A 31 8.21 -9.49 -5.11
C THR A 31 7.98 -8.02 -4.80
N LYS A 32 7.59 -7.22 -5.78
CA LYS A 32 7.35 -5.80 -5.57
C LYS A 32 5.87 -5.46 -5.44
N THR A 33 5.01 -6.46 -5.53
CA THR A 33 3.58 -6.22 -5.44
C THR A 33 3.25 -5.53 -4.13
N SER A 34 2.53 -4.43 -4.21
CA SER A 34 2.14 -3.68 -3.02
C SER A 34 0.74 -4.07 -2.60
N VAL A 35 0.50 -3.97 -1.30
CA VAL A 35 -0.82 -4.23 -0.71
C VAL A 35 -1.05 -3.17 0.35
N LEU A 36 -2.23 -2.55 0.33
CA LEU A 36 -2.58 -1.55 1.33
C LEU A 36 -4.08 -1.52 1.52
N LEU A 37 -4.53 -1.86 2.72
CA LEU A 37 -5.94 -1.82 3.09
C LEU A 37 -6.07 -1.07 4.41
N MET A 38 -7.10 -0.22 4.49
CA MET A 38 -7.36 0.54 5.71
C MET A 38 -8.60 -0.01 6.38
N PRO A 39 -8.60 -0.11 7.71
CA PRO A 39 -9.81 -0.56 8.42
C PRO A 39 -10.85 0.55 8.46
N ASN A 40 -12.07 0.19 8.83
CA ASN A 40 -13.15 1.17 8.95
C ASN A 40 -13.61 1.38 10.40
N ALA A 41 -12.89 0.82 11.36
CA ALA A 41 -13.25 0.96 12.76
C ALA A 41 -12.05 0.67 13.64
N PHE A 42 -12.02 1.26 14.83
CA PHE A 42 -11.04 0.90 15.84
C PHE A 42 -11.59 1.31 17.21
N SER A 43 -10.99 0.76 18.26
CA SER A 43 -11.48 0.94 19.64
C SER A 43 -10.30 1.28 20.54
N PRO A 44 -9.97 2.55 20.71
CA PRO A 44 -8.83 2.94 21.54
C PRO A 44 -9.21 2.93 23.03
N ASN A 45 -9.40 1.74 23.60
CA ASN A 45 -9.82 1.58 24.98
C ASN A 45 -8.72 0.96 25.85
N GLY A 46 -7.52 0.76 25.31
CA GLY A 46 -6.40 0.28 26.11
C GLY A 46 -6.34 -1.21 26.31
N ASP A 47 -7.14 -1.99 25.58
CA ASP A 47 -7.15 -3.44 25.76
C ASP A 47 -6.14 -4.16 24.87
N GLY A 48 -5.36 -3.43 24.09
CA GLY A 48 -4.35 -4.02 23.20
C GLY A 48 -4.90 -4.52 21.89
N ILE A 49 -6.18 -4.35 21.64
CA ILE A 49 -6.82 -4.83 20.41
C ILE A 49 -7.43 -3.64 19.70
N ASN A 50 -6.94 -3.35 18.49
CA ASN A 50 -7.45 -2.27 17.65
C ASN A 50 -7.46 -0.93 18.38
N ASP A 51 -6.43 -0.67 19.18
CA ASP A 51 -6.31 0.59 19.89
C ASP A 51 -5.79 1.71 19.00
N ILE A 52 -5.17 1.37 17.89
CA ILE A 52 -4.54 2.33 16.97
C ILE A 52 -5.16 2.15 15.60
N TYR A 53 -5.54 3.25 14.98
CA TYR A 53 -6.05 3.22 13.62
C TYR A 53 -4.87 3.32 12.66
N LYS A 54 -4.62 2.25 11.94
CA LYS A 54 -3.50 2.16 10.99
C LYS A 54 -3.82 1.12 9.93
N PRO A 55 -3.03 1.01 8.87
CA PRO A 55 -3.27 0.00 7.85
C PRO A 55 -3.39 -1.40 8.43
N LYS A 56 -4.23 -2.21 7.80
CA LYS A 56 -4.41 -3.60 8.22
C LYS A 56 -3.10 -4.36 8.05
N GLU A 57 -2.93 -5.36 8.89
CA GLU A 57 -1.77 -6.23 8.77
C GLU A 57 -1.74 -6.85 7.39
N GLY A 58 -0.53 -7.09 6.91
CA GLY A 58 -0.36 -7.63 5.57
C GLY A 58 -0.04 -6.57 4.53
N TYR A 59 -0.02 -5.28 4.92
CA TYR A 59 0.44 -4.28 3.97
C TYR A 59 1.91 -4.56 3.64
N GLN A 60 2.28 -4.30 2.39
CA GLN A 60 3.64 -4.61 1.97
C GLN A 60 4.04 -3.75 0.78
N ASN A 61 5.34 -3.52 0.68
CA ASN A 61 5.95 -2.84 -0.46
C ASN A 61 5.37 -1.46 -0.71
N ILE A 62 5.13 -0.73 0.37
CA ILE A 62 4.66 0.65 0.30
C ILE A 62 5.87 1.55 0.37
N LYS A 63 6.08 2.31 -0.69
CA LYS A 63 7.26 3.16 -0.84
C LYS A 63 7.04 4.54 -0.24
N GLU A 64 5.84 5.08 -0.39
CA GLU A 64 5.47 6.37 0.14
C GLU A 64 4.11 6.24 0.77
N PHE A 65 3.91 6.90 1.90
CA PHE A 65 2.65 6.81 2.63
C PHE A 65 2.42 8.11 3.36
N HIS A 66 1.19 8.61 3.25
CA HIS A 66 0.79 9.78 4.03
C HIS A 66 -0.70 9.65 4.31
N ALA A 67 -1.08 9.77 5.57
CA ALA A 67 -2.46 9.58 5.97
C ALA A 67 -2.90 10.75 6.83
N TYR A 68 -4.19 11.08 6.72
CA TYR A 68 -4.79 12.21 7.42
C TYR A 68 -6.09 11.77 8.04
N ILE A 69 -6.37 12.30 9.24
CA ILE A 69 -7.64 12.05 9.92
C ILE A 69 -8.37 13.38 10.04
N TYR A 70 -9.65 13.36 9.69
CA TYR A 70 -10.52 14.53 9.75
C TYR A 70 -11.77 14.20 10.57
N ASN A 71 -12.30 15.21 11.27
CA ASN A 71 -13.61 15.06 11.89
C ASN A 71 -14.69 15.38 10.84
N ARG A 72 -15.96 15.27 11.25
CA ARG A 72 -17.08 15.47 10.32
C ARG A 72 -17.16 16.90 9.80
N TRP A 73 -16.51 17.82 10.46
CA TRP A 73 -16.51 19.23 10.06
C TRP A 73 -15.39 19.55 9.07
N GLY A 74 -14.58 18.54 8.75
CA GLY A 74 -13.46 18.75 7.83
C GLY A 74 -12.20 19.26 8.50
N GLN A 75 -12.17 19.30 9.82
CA GLN A 75 -10.98 19.72 10.55
C GLN A 75 -9.99 18.57 10.61
N LYS A 76 -8.74 18.84 10.26
CA LYS A 76 -7.69 17.83 10.32
C LYS A 76 -7.28 17.65 11.79
N LEU A 77 -7.34 16.42 12.27
CA LEU A 77 -7.00 16.11 13.66
C LEU A 77 -5.62 15.50 13.77
N PHE A 78 -5.16 14.78 12.75
CA PHE A 78 -3.93 14.03 12.84
C PHE A 78 -3.42 13.70 11.46
N GLU A 79 -2.11 13.51 11.35
CA GLU A 79 -1.52 12.99 10.11
C GLU A 79 -0.28 12.20 10.47
N TRP A 80 0.02 11.20 9.65
CA TRP A 80 1.24 10.42 9.86
C TRP A 80 1.72 9.90 8.51
N SER A 81 3.02 9.50 8.48
CA SER A 81 3.65 9.08 7.25
C SER A 81 4.35 7.73 7.34
N ASP A 82 4.25 7.06 8.48
CA ASP A 82 4.81 5.72 8.66
C ASP A 82 3.65 4.76 8.86
N PRO A 83 3.41 3.82 7.91
CA PRO A 83 2.25 2.94 8.05
C PRO A 83 2.25 2.10 9.31
N ALA A 84 3.41 1.91 9.95
CA ALA A 84 3.48 1.11 11.16
C ALA A 84 2.98 1.86 12.40
N THR A 85 2.87 3.19 12.33
CA THR A 85 2.36 3.97 13.45
C THR A 85 0.84 4.10 13.30
N GLY A 86 0.27 5.27 13.49
CA GLY A 86 -1.17 5.42 13.33
C GLY A 86 -1.72 6.40 14.30
N TRP A 87 -3.06 6.46 14.35
CA TRP A 87 -3.77 7.42 15.17
C TRP A 87 -4.37 6.72 16.39
N ASP A 88 -4.16 7.29 17.56
CA ASP A 88 -4.61 6.69 18.80
C ASP A 88 -5.95 7.25 19.27
N GLY A 89 -6.64 8.05 18.47
CA GLY A 89 -7.93 8.58 18.85
C GLY A 89 -7.86 9.82 19.72
N THR A 90 -6.73 10.53 19.72
CA THR A 90 -6.61 11.75 20.50
C THR A 90 -6.40 12.96 19.57
N TYR A 91 -6.71 14.13 20.13
CA TYR A 91 -6.43 15.39 19.48
C TYR A 91 -5.93 16.35 20.56
N LYS A 92 -4.71 16.87 20.34
CA LYS A 92 -4.05 17.75 21.32
C LYS A 92 -3.99 17.10 22.68
N GLY A 93 -3.70 15.80 22.71
CA GLY A 93 -3.49 15.06 23.93
C GLY A 93 -4.74 14.61 24.64
N LYS A 94 -5.92 14.80 24.05
CA LYS A 94 -7.17 14.43 24.70
C LYS A 94 -7.94 13.46 23.81
N PRO A 95 -8.60 12.46 24.39
CA PRO A 95 -9.43 11.54 23.61
C PRO A 95 -10.55 12.30 22.90
N VAL A 96 -10.78 11.95 21.64
CA VAL A 96 -11.91 12.51 20.93
C VAL A 96 -13.14 11.65 21.18
N LYS A 97 -14.32 12.20 20.87
CA LYS A 97 -15.56 11.51 21.10
C LYS A 97 -15.71 10.30 20.22
N GLU A 98 -16.39 9.31 20.72
CA GLU A 98 -16.86 8.18 19.93
C GLU A 98 -17.70 8.69 18.78
N GLY A 99 -17.53 8.09 17.59
CA GLY A 99 -18.29 8.51 16.43
C GLY A 99 -17.55 8.23 15.15
N VAL A 100 -17.96 8.93 14.09
CA VAL A 100 -17.43 8.71 12.76
C VAL A 100 -16.43 9.81 12.41
N TYR A 101 -15.27 9.38 11.97
CA TYR A 101 -14.20 10.24 11.46
C TYR A 101 -13.89 9.82 10.05
N PHE A 102 -12.97 10.51 9.41
CA PHE A 102 -12.63 10.22 8.01
C PHE A 102 -11.14 10.14 7.87
N CYS A 103 -10.70 9.16 7.08
CA CYS A 103 -9.28 8.98 6.80
C CYS A 103 -9.04 9.14 5.31
N LEU A 104 -8.03 9.91 4.97
CA LEU A 104 -7.56 10.03 3.60
C LEU A 104 -6.14 9.54 3.57
N VAL A 105 -5.86 8.58 2.68
CA VAL A 105 -4.51 8.04 2.51
C VAL A 105 -4.05 8.31 1.08
N LYS A 106 -2.82 8.78 0.97
CA LYS A 106 -2.12 8.90 -0.30
C LYS A 106 -0.85 8.09 -0.18
N ALA A 107 -0.69 7.12 -1.06
CA ALA A 107 0.44 6.21 -0.95
C ALA A 107 0.89 5.76 -2.33
N LYS A 108 2.09 5.22 -2.37
CA LYS A 108 2.68 4.71 -3.59
C LYS A 108 3.39 3.42 -3.27
N GLY A 109 3.10 2.39 -4.06
CA GLY A 109 3.74 1.10 -3.91
C GLY A 109 5.06 1.03 -4.65
N ALA A 110 5.90 0.10 -4.24
CA ALA A 110 7.14 -0.16 -4.95
C ALA A 110 6.89 -0.69 -6.35
N ASP A 111 5.70 -1.19 -6.61
CA ASP A 111 5.27 -1.66 -7.93
C ASP A 111 4.75 -0.52 -8.81
N GLY A 112 4.82 0.71 -8.33
CA GLY A 112 4.34 1.86 -9.09
C GLY A 112 2.86 2.15 -8.90
N LYS A 113 2.15 1.31 -8.15
CA LYS A 113 0.73 1.52 -7.92
C LYS A 113 0.53 2.75 -7.03
N THR A 114 -0.44 3.58 -7.39
CA THR A 114 -0.79 4.76 -6.61
C THR A 114 -2.08 4.49 -5.86
N TYR A 115 -2.10 4.84 -4.58
CA TYR A 115 -3.26 4.66 -3.72
C TYR A 115 -3.82 6.01 -3.33
N GLN A 116 -5.13 6.13 -3.40
CA GLN A 116 -5.83 7.29 -2.86
C GLN A 116 -7.09 6.75 -2.21
N ILE A 117 -7.03 6.57 -0.90
CA ILE A 117 -8.08 5.86 -0.15
C ILE A 117 -8.80 6.85 0.72
N LYS A 118 -10.13 6.83 0.64
CA LYS A 118 -10.99 7.61 1.53
C LYS A 118 -11.83 6.61 2.32
N ARG A 119 -11.83 6.74 3.62
CA ARG A 119 -12.47 5.75 4.49
C ARG A 119 -13.20 6.42 5.63
N ASP A 120 -14.42 5.95 5.89
CA ASP A 120 -15.08 6.26 7.15
C ASP A 120 -14.35 5.49 8.25
N VAL A 121 -14.15 6.13 9.38
CA VAL A 121 -13.48 5.54 10.53
C VAL A 121 -14.42 5.62 11.71
N ASN A 122 -14.92 4.47 12.15
CA ASN A 122 -15.78 4.40 13.30
C ASN A 122 -14.94 4.23 14.55
N LEU A 123 -14.95 5.23 15.41
CA LEU A 123 -14.22 5.18 16.66
C LEU A 123 -15.20 4.72 17.75
N LEU A 124 -14.92 3.56 18.32
CA LEU A 124 -15.76 2.93 19.34
C LEU A 124 -14.97 2.85 20.63
N ARG A 125 -15.62 3.10 21.78
CA ARG A 125 -14.93 3.00 23.06
C ARG A 125 -15.55 1.95 23.96
#